data_7a3dad16521365aad23641e8a62d609c
#
_entry.id   7a3dad16521365aad23641e8a62d609c
#
_cell.length_a   1.000
_cell.length_b   1.000
_cell.length_c   1.000
_cell.angle_alpha   90.00
_cell.angle_beta   90.00
_cell.angle_gamma   90.00
#
_symmetry.space_group_name_H-M   'P 1'
#
loop_
_entity.id
_entity.type
_entity.pdbx_description
1 polymer ?
#
loop_
_entity_poly.entity_id
_entity_poly.type
_entity_poly.pdbx_seq_one_letter_code
_entity_poly.pdbx_strand_id
1 'polypeptide(L)'
;LLVDISEYALYKIHAELEEISIKTNSDDNIKIIPLLASVQDDNRMMEILSTWKPDTLYHAAAYKHVPLVEQNVCEGIKNNVFGTLIITQAAIKNDVSNVVLISSDKAVRPTNVMGASKRLAELCLQALFADSKTHKTKLSMVRFGNVLDSSGSVIPKFKKQILKGGPVTLTHSEVTRYFMTIPEAAQLVIQASAMTEGCDVFLLEMGKPVKIKDLIKRIIALSGLSIQDENNPDGDIKILITGLRPGEKLYEELLLGDNPQPTKHTKIKRAQDPFIPWHQLESELNYLKVLVHQKKTKEVLNILQKLVTGYKPTDKIVDQVFTQQVNLGNIKK
;
A
#
# COMPACT_ATOMS: atom_id res chain seq x y z
N LEU A 1 2.39 -3.18 -20.56
CA LEU A 1 1.81 -4.42 -19.99
C LEU A 1 0.93 -4.05 -18.80
N LEU A 2 -0.24 -4.66 -18.68
CA LEU A 2 -1.13 -4.58 -17.52
C LEU A 2 -1.19 -5.96 -16.89
N VAL A 3 -0.80 -6.07 -15.61
CA VAL A 3 -0.79 -7.35 -14.90
C VAL A 3 -1.66 -7.25 -13.66
N ASP A 4 -2.68 -8.10 -13.54
CA ASP A 4 -3.53 -8.17 -12.34
C ASP A 4 -4.01 -9.62 -12.13
N ILE A 5 -4.28 -9.98 -10.87
CA ILE A 5 -4.89 -11.26 -10.51
C ILE A 5 -6.41 -11.25 -10.71
N SER A 6 -7.03 -10.07 -10.67
CA SER A 6 -8.46 -9.89 -10.85
C SER A 6 -8.81 -9.75 -12.33
N GLU A 7 -9.44 -10.77 -12.91
CA GLU A 7 -9.97 -10.73 -14.28
C GLU A 7 -10.84 -9.48 -14.51
N TYR A 8 -11.77 -9.20 -13.60
CA TYR A 8 -12.67 -8.07 -13.72
C TYR A 8 -11.94 -6.72 -13.69
N ALA A 9 -10.95 -6.54 -12.79
CA ALA A 9 -10.18 -5.30 -12.72
C ALA A 9 -9.33 -5.11 -13.98
N LEU A 10 -8.72 -6.19 -14.46
CA LEU A 10 -7.90 -6.18 -15.67
C LEU A 10 -8.74 -5.85 -16.91
N TYR A 11 -9.89 -6.50 -17.08
CA TYR A 11 -10.85 -6.22 -18.16
C TYR A 11 -11.28 -4.75 -18.15
N LYS A 12 -11.68 -4.24 -16.98
CA LYS A 12 -12.15 -2.86 -16.84
C LYS A 12 -11.10 -1.83 -17.23
N ILE A 13 -9.88 -1.96 -16.69
CA ILE A 13 -8.81 -0.99 -17.01
C ILE A 13 -8.34 -1.11 -18.46
N HIS A 14 -8.33 -2.31 -19.05
CA HIS A 14 -7.99 -2.51 -20.43
C HIS A 14 -8.98 -1.78 -21.34
N ALA A 15 -10.29 -1.97 -21.14
CA ALA A 15 -11.33 -1.30 -21.92
C ALA A 15 -11.28 0.23 -21.79
N GLU A 16 -11.02 0.75 -20.57
CA GLU A 16 -10.86 2.19 -20.34
C GLU A 16 -9.67 2.78 -21.11
N LEU A 17 -8.53 2.07 -21.11
CA LEU A 17 -7.33 2.52 -21.83
C LEU A 17 -7.48 2.43 -23.34
N GLU A 18 -8.17 1.41 -23.86
CA GLU A 18 -8.51 1.32 -25.29
C GLU A 18 -9.39 2.50 -25.72
N GLU A 19 -10.42 2.84 -24.92
CA GLU A 19 -11.28 3.99 -25.19
C GLU A 19 -10.50 5.32 -25.20
N ILE A 20 -9.56 5.51 -24.27
CA ILE A 20 -8.69 6.68 -24.24
C ILE A 20 -7.79 6.72 -25.47
N SER A 21 -7.18 5.60 -25.86
CA SER A 21 -6.30 5.51 -27.03
C SER A 21 -7.03 5.87 -28.33
N ILE A 22 -8.26 5.42 -28.49
CA ILE A 22 -9.11 5.77 -29.63
C ILE A 22 -9.44 7.27 -29.66
N LYS A 23 -9.80 7.86 -28.51
CA LYS A 23 -10.19 9.27 -28.41
C LYS A 23 -9.03 10.25 -28.64
N THR A 24 -7.81 9.86 -28.28
CA THR A 24 -6.65 10.75 -28.41
C THR A 24 -6.08 10.82 -29.80
N ASN A 25 -6.61 10.04 -30.76
CA ASN A 25 -6.10 9.98 -32.15
C ASN A 25 -4.56 9.94 -32.19
N SER A 26 -3.94 9.30 -31.19
CA SER A 26 -2.48 9.20 -31.14
C SER A 26 -2.04 8.32 -32.30
N ASP A 27 -1.31 8.91 -33.27
CA ASP A 27 -0.64 8.18 -34.35
C ASP A 27 0.36 7.14 -33.83
N ASP A 28 0.69 7.23 -32.53
CA ASP A 28 1.47 6.24 -31.80
C ASP A 28 0.61 5.02 -31.51
N ASN A 29 0.91 3.95 -32.22
CA ASN A 29 0.25 2.64 -32.08
C ASN A 29 0.61 2.01 -30.70
N ILE A 30 0.10 2.59 -29.60
CA ILE A 30 0.35 2.13 -28.24
C ILE A 30 -0.30 0.77 -28.07
N LYS A 31 0.53 -0.26 -27.93
CA LYS A 31 0.05 -1.62 -27.69
C LYS A 31 -0.19 -1.85 -26.21
N ILE A 32 -1.44 -2.06 -25.82
CA ILE A 32 -1.86 -2.39 -24.44
C ILE A 32 -2.02 -3.91 -24.35
N ILE A 33 -1.30 -4.56 -23.43
CA ILE A 33 -1.29 -6.02 -23.29
C ILE A 33 -1.80 -6.39 -21.91
N PRO A 34 -3.02 -6.91 -21.78
CA PRO A 34 -3.55 -7.42 -20.51
C PRO A 34 -3.05 -8.83 -20.24
N LEU A 35 -2.50 -9.05 -19.04
CA LEU A 35 -1.93 -10.33 -18.60
C LEU A 35 -2.52 -10.73 -17.25
N LEU A 36 -3.29 -11.79 -17.23
CA LEU A 36 -3.85 -12.33 -15.99
C LEU A 36 -2.76 -13.12 -15.25
N ALA A 37 -2.34 -12.62 -14.09
CA ALA A 37 -1.30 -13.24 -13.29
C ALA A 37 -1.29 -12.73 -11.83
N SER A 38 -0.77 -13.56 -10.93
CA SER A 38 -0.48 -13.18 -9.53
C SER A 38 1.01 -12.90 -9.36
N VAL A 39 1.35 -11.82 -8.63
CA VAL A 39 2.74 -11.55 -8.23
C VAL A 39 3.33 -12.62 -7.31
N GLN A 40 2.51 -13.55 -6.80
CA GLN A 40 2.94 -14.68 -5.98
C GLN A 40 3.37 -15.90 -6.82
N ASP A 41 3.13 -15.86 -8.13
CA ASP A 41 3.52 -16.93 -9.07
C ASP A 41 4.87 -16.58 -9.71
N ASP A 42 5.92 -17.15 -9.16
CA ASP A 42 7.31 -16.93 -9.59
C ASP A 42 7.52 -17.32 -11.07
N ASN A 43 7.01 -18.48 -11.47
CA ASN A 43 7.16 -18.96 -12.84
C ASN A 43 6.46 -18.02 -13.85
N ARG A 44 5.24 -17.58 -13.51
CA ARG A 44 4.49 -16.67 -14.36
C ARG A 44 5.12 -15.29 -14.45
N MET A 45 5.65 -14.76 -13.34
CA MET A 45 6.38 -13.48 -13.34
C MET A 45 7.66 -13.58 -14.19
N MET A 46 8.42 -14.66 -14.05
CA MET A 46 9.60 -14.93 -14.88
C MET A 46 9.25 -15.03 -16.36
N GLU A 47 8.20 -15.76 -16.72
CA GLU A 47 7.73 -15.90 -18.10
C GLU A 47 7.36 -14.53 -18.71
N ILE A 48 6.58 -13.73 -18.00
CA ILE A 48 6.16 -12.39 -18.45
C ILE A 48 7.40 -11.51 -18.67
N LEU A 49 8.26 -11.36 -17.67
CA LEU A 49 9.39 -10.43 -17.75
C LEU A 49 10.44 -10.87 -18.78
N SER A 50 10.69 -12.17 -18.92
CA SER A 50 11.61 -12.67 -19.95
C SER A 50 11.09 -12.50 -21.37
N THR A 51 9.76 -12.59 -21.56
CA THR A 51 9.12 -12.45 -22.87
C THR A 51 9.11 -10.99 -23.36
N TRP A 52 8.71 -10.06 -22.49
CA TRP A 52 8.51 -8.67 -22.91
C TRP A 52 9.66 -7.73 -22.54
N LYS A 53 10.52 -8.11 -21.59
CA LYS A 53 11.69 -7.32 -21.14
C LYS A 53 11.38 -5.83 -20.95
N PRO A 54 10.43 -5.48 -20.07
CA PRO A 54 10.03 -4.08 -19.90
C PRO A 54 11.19 -3.25 -19.34
N ASP A 55 11.29 -1.99 -19.74
CA ASP A 55 12.28 -1.05 -19.18
C ASP A 55 11.96 -0.63 -17.75
N THR A 56 10.67 -0.47 -17.44
CA THR A 56 10.20 -0.03 -16.13
C THR A 56 9.02 -0.86 -15.64
N LEU A 57 9.11 -1.25 -14.37
CA LEU A 57 8.07 -2.00 -13.67
C LEU A 57 7.54 -1.17 -12.50
N TYR A 58 6.24 -0.85 -12.51
CA TYR A 58 5.53 -0.25 -11.39
C TYR A 58 4.78 -1.32 -10.61
N HIS A 59 5.20 -1.59 -9.39
CA HIS A 59 4.62 -2.62 -8.54
C HIS A 59 3.66 -2.01 -7.52
N ALA A 60 2.35 -2.10 -7.81
CA ALA A 60 1.27 -1.63 -6.96
C ALA A 60 0.39 -2.78 -6.39
N ALA A 61 0.70 -4.03 -6.73
CA ALA A 61 -0.06 -5.20 -6.31
C ALA A 61 0.14 -5.51 -4.82
N ALA A 62 -0.67 -4.89 -3.97
CA ALA A 62 -0.63 -5.08 -2.52
C ALA A 62 -2.03 -5.05 -1.90
N TYR A 63 -2.25 -5.81 -0.84
CA TYR A 63 -3.42 -5.66 0.02
C TYR A 63 -3.23 -4.43 0.91
N LYS A 64 -4.12 -3.44 0.76
CA LYS A 64 -3.99 -2.11 1.39
C LYS A 64 -4.97 -1.85 2.53
N HIS A 65 -6.03 -2.64 2.65
CA HIS A 65 -7.07 -2.42 3.66
C HIS A 65 -6.61 -2.94 5.02
N VAL A 66 -6.20 -2.01 5.91
CA VAL A 66 -5.68 -2.33 7.24
C VAL A 66 -6.55 -3.36 7.97
N PRO A 67 -7.87 -3.20 8.12
CA PRO A 67 -8.67 -4.17 8.87
C PRO A 67 -8.69 -5.56 8.23
N LEU A 68 -8.68 -5.65 6.88
CA LEU A 68 -8.68 -6.94 6.20
C LEU A 68 -7.32 -7.65 6.35
N VAL A 69 -6.22 -6.91 6.29
CA VAL A 69 -4.89 -7.50 6.48
C VAL A 69 -4.66 -7.93 7.92
N GLU A 70 -5.14 -7.16 8.91
CA GLU A 70 -5.15 -7.57 10.33
C GLU A 70 -5.94 -8.87 10.55
N GLN A 71 -7.05 -9.05 9.84
CA GLN A 71 -7.88 -10.25 9.91
C GLN A 71 -7.35 -11.43 9.10
N ASN A 72 -6.31 -11.22 8.28
CA ASN A 72 -5.72 -12.22 7.37
C ASN A 72 -4.20 -12.04 7.28
N VAL A 73 -3.52 -12.17 8.42
CA VAL A 73 -2.09 -11.85 8.57
C VAL A 73 -1.22 -12.59 7.57
N CYS A 74 -1.33 -13.91 7.51
CA CYS A 74 -0.50 -14.74 6.62
C CYS A 74 -0.71 -14.39 5.14
N GLU A 75 -1.95 -14.13 4.72
CA GLU A 75 -2.23 -13.74 3.33
C GLU A 75 -1.68 -12.35 3.01
N GLY A 76 -1.75 -11.41 3.98
CA GLY A 76 -1.13 -10.09 3.88
C GLY A 76 0.37 -10.16 3.64
N ILE A 77 1.08 -10.98 4.42
CA ILE A 77 2.53 -11.17 4.28
C ILE A 77 2.86 -11.89 2.98
N LYS A 78 2.13 -12.95 2.64
CA LYS A 78 2.34 -13.70 1.41
C LYS A 78 2.26 -12.80 0.17
N ASN A 79 1.24 -11.94 0.10
CA ASN A 79 1.06 -11.04 -1.04
C ASN A 79 2.03 -9.86 -1.00
N ASN A 80 2.08 -9.11 0.12
CA ASN A 80 2.77 -7.83 0.17
C ASN A 80 4.29 -7.97 0.29
N VAL A 81 4.78 -9.03 0.96
CA VAL A 81 6.22 -9.25 1.15
C VAL A 81 6.75 -10.22 0.10
N PHE A 82 6.22 -11.45 0.06
CA PHE A 82 6.76 -12.46 -0.86
C PHE A 82 6.39 -12.18 -2.32
N GLY A 83 5.20 -11.63 -2.60
CA GLY A 83 4.87 -11.16 -3.95
C GLY A 83 5.81 -10.05 -4.43
N THR A 84 6.14 -9.09 -3.55
CA THR A 84 7.12 -8.04 -3.87
C THR A 84 8.52 -8.62 -4.08
N LEU A 85 8.95 -9.57 -3.25
CA LEU A 85 10.25 -10.22 -3.39
C LEU A 85 10.35 -10.98 -4.73
N ILE A 86 9.34 -11.78 -5.07
CA ILE A 86 9.26 -12.55 -6.31
C ILE A 86 9.39 -11.64 -7.54
N ILE A 87 8.53 -10.62 -7.63
CA ILE A 87 8.54 -9.75 -8.82
C ILE A 87 9.83 -8.93 -8.92
N THR A 88 10.43 -8.52 -7.79
CA THR A 88 11.69 -7.79 -7.78
C THR A 88 12.86 -8.69 -8.22
N GLN A 89 12.93 -9.92 -7.72
CA GLN A 89 13.96 -10.89 -8.13
C GLN A 89 13.82 -11.26 -9.62
N ALA A 90 12.58 -11.46 -10.09
CA ALA A 90 12.32 -11.71 -11.50
C ALA A 90 12.71 -10.51 -12.38
N ALA A 91 12.49 -9.27 -11.93
CA ALA A 91 12.88 -8.06 -12.63
C ALA A 91 14.41 -7.93 -12.73
N ILE A 92 15.12 -8.14 -11.62
CA ILE A 92 16.60 -8.14 -11.57
C ILE A 92 17.17 -9.19 -12.54
N LYS A 93 16.62 -10.40 -12.52
CA LYS A 93 17.07 -11.53 -13.34
C LYS A 93 16.86 -11.32 -14.85
N ASN A 94 15.89 -10.47 -15.21
CA ASN A 94 15.58 -10.11 -16.60
C ASN A 94 16.07 -8.73 -17.02
N ASP A 95 17.02 -8.12 -16.25
CA ASP A 95 17.64 -6.82 -16.53
C ASP A 95 16.64 -5.68 -16.73
N VAL A 96 15.49 -5.70 -16.01
CA VAL A 96 14.54 -4.57 -15.99
C VAL A 96 15.27 -3.34 -15.45
N SER A 97 15.31 -2.25 -16.19
CA SER A 97 16.10 -1.08 -15.83
C SER A 97 15.64 -0.40 -14.54
N ASN A 98 14.31 -0.32 -14.32
CA ASN A 98 13.74 0.36 -13.17
C ASN A 98 12.60 -0.45 -12.54
N VAL A 99 12.63 -0.62 -11.22
CA VAL A 99 11.51 -1.18 -10.43
C VAL A 99 11.07 -0.14 -9.41
N VAL A 100 9.79 0.19 -9.43
CA VAL A 100 9.17 1.20 -8.56
C VAL A 100 8.12 0.53 -7.69
N LEU A 101 8.42 0.37 -6.40
CA LEU A 101 7.46 -0.13 -5.42
C LEU A 101 6.56 1.02 -4.93
N ILE A 102 5.26 0.90 -5.14
CA ILE A 102 4.29 1.79 -4.53
C ILE A 102 4.16 1.44 -3.04
N SER A 103 4.65 2.33 -2.18
CA SER A 103 4.61 2.18 -0.73
C SER A 103 3.57 3.11 -0.09
N SER A 104 3.70 3.40 1.19
CA SER A 104 2.71 4.14 1.98
C SER A 104 3.37 4.85 3.16
N ASP A 105 2.74 5.93 3.64
CA ASP A 105 2.98 6.53 4.95
C ASP A 105 2.90 5.52 6.11
N LYS A 106 2.06 4.48 5.96
CA LYS A 106 1.86 3.43 6.98
C LYS A 106 3.04 2.46 7.14
N ALA A 107 4.02 2.50 6.20
CA ALA A 107 5.30 1.79 6.36
C ALA A 107 6.22 2.47 7.39
N VAL A 108 5.91 3.72 7.79
CA VAL A 108 6.67 4.50 8.76
C VAL A 108 6.18 4.18 10.18
N ARG A 109 7.07 3.64 11.04
CA ARG A 109 6.73 3.21 12.43
C ARG A 109 5.35 2.50 12.48
N PRO A 110 5.20 1.38 11.78
CA PRO A 110 3.89 0.76 11.59
C PRO A 110 3.25 0.32 12.91
N THR A 111 1.94 0.51 13.01
CA THR A 111 1.12 0.06 14.14
C THR A 111 0.18 -1.08 13.74
N ASN A 112 0.30 -1.55 12.49
CA ASN A 112 -0.55 -2.58 11.92
C ASN A 112 0.23 -3.46 10.94
N VAL A 113 -0.30 -4.68 10.69
CA VAL A 113 0.34 -5.69 9.83
C VAL A 113 0.50 -5.19 8.39
N MET A 114 -0.46 -4.45 7.86
CA MET A 114 -0.38 -3.92 6.51
C MET A 114 0.82 -2.97 6.37
N GLY A 115 0.98 -2.02 7.29
CA GLY A 115 2.14 -1.13 7.33
C GLY A 115 3.47 -1.87 7.53
N ALA A 116 3.49 -2.85 8.44
CA ALA A 116 4.66 -3.70 8.68
C ALA A 116 5.03 -4.52 7.44
N SER A 117 4.05 -5.08 6.72
CA SER A 117 4.28 -5.81 5.46
C SER A 117 4.86 -4.91 4.37
N LYS A 118 4.38 -3.67 4.26
CA LYS A 118 4.94 -2.69 3.30
C LYS A 118 6.37 -2.31 3.68
N ARG A 119 6.66 -2.08 4.96
CA ARG A 119 8.03 -1.79 5.41
C ARG A 119 8.96 -2.98 5.18
N LEU A 120 8.54 -4.19 5.46
CA LEU A 120 9.36 -5.38 5.19
C LEU A 120 9.62 -5.57 3.69
N ALA A 121 8.64 -5.27 2.83
CA ALA A 121 8.84 -5.25 1.38
C ALA A 121 9.90 -4.22 0.95
N GLU A 122 9.89 -3.00 1.53
CA GLU A 122 10.95 -2.01 1.29
C GLU A 122 12.33 -2.53 1.73
N LEU A 123 12.41 -3.16 2.92
CA LEU A 123 13.65 -3.76 3.42
C LEU A 123 14.18 -4.85 2.46
N CYS A 124 13.30 -5.64 1.84
CA CYS A 124 13.69 -6.62 0.83
C CYS A 124 14.37 -5.96 -0.38
N LEU A 125 13.80 -4.86 -0.91
CA LEU A 125 14.39 -4.14 -2.04
C LEU A 125 15.75 -3.54 -1.66
N GLN A 126 15.84 -2.88 -0.50
CA GLN A 126 17.10 -2.30 -0.02
C GLN A 126 18.19 -3.36 0.17
N ALA A 127 17.83 -4.49 0.76
CA ALA A 127 18.76 -5.60 0.99
C ALA A 127 19.25 -6.25 -0.31
N LEU A 128 18.34 -6.53 -1.24
CA LEU A 128 18.66 -7.09 -2.56
C LEU A 128 19.60 -6.16 -3.35
N PHE A 129 19.33 -4.86 -3.33
CA PHE A 129 20.17 -3.89 -4.03
C PHE A 129 21.57 -3.83 -3.44
N ALA A 130 21.70 -3.83 -2.12
CA ALA A 130 22.99 -3.74 -1.43
C ALA A 130 23.85 -5.01 -1.58
N ASP A 131 23.22 -6.18 -1.72
CA ASP A 131 23.91 -7.47 -1.84
C ASP A 131 24.56 -7.66 -3.21
N SER A 132 23.91 -7.19 -4.27
CA SER A 132 24.40 -7.39 -5.64
C SER A 132 25.07 -6.13 -6.20
N LYS A 133 26.39 -6.17 -6.30
CA LYS A 133 27.18 -5.11 -6.98
C LYS A 133 27.10 -5.16 -8.52
N THR A 134 26.43 -6.15 -9.08
CA THR A 134 26.51 -6.48 -10.52
C THR A 134 25.24 -6.21 -11.30
N HIS A 135 24.05 -6.11 -10.65
CA HIS A 135 22.82 -5.84 -11.38
C HIS A 135 22.69 -4.36 -11.79
N LYS A 136 22.09 -4.14 -12.96
CA LYS A 136 21.86 -2.80 -13.51
C LYS A 136 20.50 -2.22 -13.10
N THR A 137 19.64 -3.03 -12.48
CA THR A 137 18.28 -2.65 -12.09
C THR A 137 18.32 -1.63 -10.96
N LYS A 138 17.73 -0.47 -11.18
CA LYS A 138 17.49 0.54 -10.15
C LYS A 138 16.20 0.23 -9.41
N LEU A 139 16.22 0.35 -8.10
CA LEU A 139 15.07 0.07 -7.25
C LEU A 139 14.62 1.36 -6.56
N SER A 140 13.33 1.62 -6.54
CA SER A 140 12.79 2.74 -5.77
C SER A 140 11.50 2.38 -5.06
N MET A 141 11.29 3.00 -3.92
CA MET A 141 10.09 2.90 -3.12
C MET A 141 9.50 4.31 -2.99
N VAL A 142 8.21 4.48 -3.31
CA VAL A 142 7.56 5.79 -3.25
C VAL A 142 6.48 5.75 -2.18
N ARG A 143 6.67 6.55 -1.12
CA ARG A 143 5.75 6.69 0.01
C ARG A 143 4.90 7.92 -0.15
N PHE A 144 3.61 7.76 0.03
CA PHE A 144 2.62 8.85 0.10
C PHE A 144 1.45 8.45 0.98
N GLY A 145 0.67 9.42 1.39
CA GLY A 145 -0.51 9.24 2.23
C GLY A 145 -1.73 8.77 1.46
N ASN A 146 -2.91 9.23 1.87
CA ASN A 146 -4.14 8.81 1.24
C ASN A 146 -4.34 9.48 -0.12
N VAL A 147 -4.94 8.74 -1.05
CA VAL A 147 -5.32 9.27 -2.36
C VAL A 147 -6.84 9.39 -2.43
N LEU A 148 -7.32 10.59 -2.82
CA LEU A 148 -8.75 10.89 -2.92
C LEU A 148 -9.44 9.98 -3.94
N ASP A 149 -10.66 9.55 -3.60
CA ASP A 149 -11.52 8.71 -4.46
C ASP A 149 -10.90 7.37 -4.92
N SER A 150 -9.77 6.93 -4.29
CA SER A 150 -9.21 5.60 -4.57
C SER A 150 -10.19 4.49 -4.15
N SER A 151 -10.18 3.37 -4.88
CA SER A 151 -11.08 2.23 -4.63
C SER A 151 -11.06 1.78 -3.16
N GLY A 152 -12.23 1.64 -2.56
CA GLY A 152 -12.41 1.26 -1.15
C GLY A 152 -11.93 2.30 -0.14
N SER A 153 -11.66 3.55 -0.54
CA SER A 153 -11.26 4.63 0.36
C SER A 153 -12.45 5.22 1.13
N VAL A 154 -12.13 6.11 2.06
CA VAL A 154 -13.11 6.67 3.00
C VAL A 154 -14.15 7.57 2.32
N ILE A 155 -13.79 8.29 1.25
CA ILE A 155 -14.69 9.22 0.56
C ILE A 155 -15.85 8.50 -0.15
N PRO A 156 -15.62 7.48 -0.99
CA PRO A 156 -16.71 6.67 -1.54
C PRO A 156 -17.63 6.05 -0.47
N LYS A 157 -17.03 5.64 0.67
CA LYS A 157 -17.82 5.13 1.80
C LYS A 157 -18.74 6.21 2.37
N PHE A 158 -18.25 7.43 2.60
CA PHE A 158 -19.06 8.53 3.11
C PHE A 158 -20.16 8.92 2.14
N LYS A 159 -19.85 9.09 0.85
CA LYS A 159 -20.84 9.35 -0.20
C LYS A 159 -21.97 8.30 -0.18
N LYS A 160 -21.60 7.00 -0.08
CA LYS A 160 -22.58 5.90 0.01
C LYS A 160 -23.44 5.95 1.28
N GLN A 161 -22.85 6.35 2.43
CA GLN A 161 -23.60 6.50 3.68
C GLN A 161 -24.58 7.68 3.61
N ILE A 162 -24.15 8.81 3.07
CA ILE A 162 -24.98 10.01 2.87
C ILE A 162 -26.17 9.70 1.94
N LEU A 163 -25.93 9.03 0.81
CA LEU A 163 -26.98 8.62 -0.13
C LEU A 163 -28.04 7.69 0.51
N LYS A 164 -27.68 7.00 1.60
CA LYS A 164 -28.59 6.13 2.37
C LYS A 164 -29.30 6.85 3.53
N GLY A 165 -29.13 8.17 3.68
CA GLY A 165 -29.68 8.94 4.80
C GLY A 165 -28.84 8.86 6.08
N GLY A 166 -27.60 8.39 6.01
CA GLY A 166 -26.69 8.29 7.16
C GLY A 166 -26.90 7.03 8.03
N PRO A 167 -26.34 6.99 9.26
CA PRO A 167 -25.36 7.93 9.75
C PRO A 167 -24.00 7.78 9.02
N VAL A 168 -23.20 8.88 8.98
CA VAL A 168 -21.82 8.79 8.54
C VAL A 168 -20.94 8.38 9.70
N THR A 169 -20.13 7.32 9.51
CA THR A 169 -19.29 6.77 10.57
C THR A 169 -17.88 7.36 10.56
N LEU A 170 -17.43 7.87 11.70
CA LEU A 170 -16.10 8.43 11.95
C LEU A 170 -15.43 7.66 13.09
N THR A 171 -14.16 7.29 12.95
CA THR A 171 -13.47 6.51 13.99
C THR A 171 -13.08 7.36 15.21
N HIS A 172 -12.69 8.62 15.01
CA HIS A 172 -12.39 9.55 16.11
C HIS A 172 -12.48 11.00 15.63
N SER A 173 -12.91 11.92 16.49
CA SER A 173 -13.12 13.35 16.14
C SER A 173 -11.84 14.04 15.66
N GLU A 174 -10.69 13.66 16.22
CA GLU A 174 -9.39 14.29 15.95
C GLU A 174 -8.55 13.58 14.90
N VAL A 175 -9.07 12.50 14.28
CA VAL A 175 -8.29 11.80 13.26
C VAL A 175 -7.99 12.68 12.06
N THR A 176 -6.71 12.77 11.69
CA THR A 176 -6.26 13.49 10.51
C THR A 176 -5.62 12.56 9.50
N ARG A 177 -5.68 12.93 8.22
CA ARG A 177 -4.99 12.23 7.13
C ARG A 177 -4.46 13.25 6.14
N TYR A 178 -3.37 12.88 5.47
CA TYR A 178 -2.88 13.59 4.31
C TYR A 178 -3.60 13.10 3.06
N PHE A 179 -3.90 13.99 2.14
CA PHE A 179 -4.58 13.64 0.89
C PHE A 179 -3.88 14.23 -0.33
N MET A 180 -3.94 13.46 -1.40
CA MET A 180 -3.46 13.82 -2.73
C MET A 180 -4.48 13.33 -3.77
N THR A 181 -4.55 13.93 -4.93
CA THR A 181 -5.38 13.41 -6.03
C THR A 181 -4.68 12.24 -6.74
N ILE A 182 -5.46 11.38 -7.42
CA ILE A 182 -4.90 10.26 -8.20
C ILE A 182 -3.94 10.75 -9.29
N PRO A 183 -4.29 11.77 -10.13
CA PRO A 183 -3.37 12.29 -11.14
C PRO A 183 -2.08 12.85 -10.54
N GLU A 184 -2.16 13.58 -9.42
CA GLU A 184 -0.98 14.12 -8.75
C GLU A 184 -0.07 13.01 -8.24
N ALA A 185 -0.62 11.99 -7.56
CA ALA A 185 0.15 10.85 -7.10
C ALA A 185 0.84 10.11 -8.25
N ALA A 186 0.11 9.83 -9.33
CA ALA A 186 0.64 9.14 -10.50
C ALA A 186 1.79 9.91 -11.17
N GLN A 187 1.62 11.22 -11.39
CA GLN A 187 2.65 12.07 -11.97
C GLN A 187 3.91 12.12 -11.08
N LEU A 188 3.75 12.28 -9.77
CA LEU A 188 4.88 12.32 -8.84
C LEU A 188 5.60 10.96 -8.74
N VAL A 189 4.89 9.84 -8.84
CA VAL A 189 5.50 8.50 -8.90
C VAL A 189 6.35 8.35 -10.16
N ILE A 190 5.86 8.80 -11.33
CA ILE A 190 6.61 8.78 -12.58
C ILE A 190 7.86 9.67 -12.47
N GLN A 191 7.73 10.86 -11.90
CA GLN A 191 8.87 11.76 -11.68
C GLN A 191 9.90 11.17 -10.71
N ALA A 192 9.45 10.54 -9.62
CA ALA A 192 10.33 9.85 -8.67
C ALA A 192 11.10 8.71 -9.36
N SER A 193 10.42 7.92 -10.19
CA SER A 193 11.06 6.86 -10.98
C SER A 193 12.19 7.40 -11.85
N ALA A 194 11.98 8.51 -12.53
CA ALA A 194 13.00 9.13 -13.41
C ALA A 194 14.22 9.68 -12.63
N MET A 195 14.06 9.93 -11.33
CA MET A 195 15.13 10.43 -10.45
C MET A 195 15.86 9.31 -9.69
N THR A 196 15.50 8.05 -9.90
CA THR A 196 16.13 6.91 -9.22
C THR A 196 17.57 6.73 -9.67
N GLU A 197 18.50 6.74 -8.72
CA GLU A 197 19.94 6.56 -8.98
C GLU A 197 20.45 5.18 -8.56
N GLY A 198 19.84 4.60 -7.53
CA GLY A 198 20.24 3.31 -6.97
C GLY A 198 19.08 2.58 -6.34
N CYS A 199 19.01 2.57 -5.01
CA CYS A 199 17.89 2.10 -4.22
C CYS A 199 17.35 3.25 -3.36
N ASP A 200 16.38 3.95 -3.85
CA ASP A 200 15.91 5.21 -3.28
C ASP A 200 14.54 5.07 -2.61
N VAL A 201 14.39 5.65 -1.42
CA VAL A 201 13.10 5.84 -0.77
C VAL A 201 12.64 7.26 -1.01
N PHE A 202 11.62 7.44 -1.82
CA PHE A 202 11.04 8.74 -2.10
C PHE A 202 9.79 9.00 -1.25
N LEU A 203 9.65 10.24 -0.82
CA LEU A 203 8.53 10.75 -0.05
C LEU A 203 7.85 11.85 -0.85
N LEU A 204 6.56 11.67 -1.12
CA LEU A 204 5.78 12.71 -1.78
C LEU A 204 5.28 13.73 -0.76
N GLU A 205 5.42 15.02 -1.09
CA GLU A 205 4.91 16.12 -0.27
C GLU A 205 3.38 16.11 -0.28
N MET A 206 2.79 15.91 0.86
CA MET A 206 1.34 15.72 1.01
C MET A 206 0.60 16.99 1.42
N GLY A 207 1.31 18.12 1.59
CA GLY A 207 0.73 19.35 2.08
C GLY A 207 0.30 19.28 3.55
N LYS A 208 -0.82 19.94 3.89
CA LYS A 208 -1.34 19.98 5.26
C LYS A 208 -2.27 18.80 5.57
N PRO A 209 -2.23 18.25 6.80
CA PRO A 209 -3.16 17.21 7.21
C PRO A 209 -4.59 17.76 7.29
N VAL A 210 -5.56 16.95 6.90
CA VAL A 210 -6.98 17.27 6.90
C VAL A 210 -7.69 16.47 8.00
N LYS A 211 -8.47 17.13 8.87
CA LYS A 211 -9.35 16.46 9.82
C LYS A 211 -10.46 15.75 9.06
N ILE A 212 -10.63 14.46 9.32
CA ILE A 212 -11.67 13.65 8.64
C ILE A 212 -13.07 14.15 8.99
N LYS A 213 -13.29 14.66 10.20
CA LYS A 213 -14.55 15.29 10.60
C LYS A 213 -14.90 16.47 9.69
N ASP A 214 -13.92 17.34 9.36
CA ASP A 214 -14.15 18.50 8.51
C ASP A 214 -14.40 18.07 7.04
N LEU A 215 -13.72 17.01 6.59
CA LEU A 215 -13.98 16.42 5.28
C LEU A 215 -15.42 15.89 5.18
N ILE A 216 -15.91 15.18 6.20
CA ILE A 216 -17.31 14.69 6.26
C ILE A 216 -18.27 15.86 6.18
N LYS A 217 -18.06 16.92 6.99
CA LYS A 217 -18.91 18.10 6.98
C LYS A 217 -19.00 18.72 5.58
N ARG A 218 -17.87 18.85 4.89
CA ARG A 218 -17.84 19.37 3.52
C ARG A 218 -18.58 18.49 2.53
N ILE A 219 -18.45 17.17 2.63
CA ILE A 219 -19.15 16.22 1.72
C ILE A 219 -20.66 16.31 1.95
N ILE A 220 -21.14 16.38 3.20
CA ILE A 220 -22.55 16.54 3.54
C ILE A 220 -23.10 17.84 2.92
N ALA A 221 -22.42 18.98 3.14
CA ALA A 221 -22.81 20.27 2.60
C ALA A 221 -22.83 20.28 1.06
N LEU A 222 -21.82 19.68 0.40
CA LEU A 222 -21.79 19.54 -1.07
C LEU A 222 -22.88 18.64 -1.63
N SER A 223 -23.47 17.77 -0.79
CA SER A 223 -24.63 16.96 -1.15
C SER A 223 -25.96 17.72 -0.96
N GLY A 224 -25.92 18.99 -0.59
CA GLY A 224 -27.13 19.80 -0.32
C GLY A 224 -27.83 19.46 0.98
N LEU A 225 -27.14 18.75 1.90
CA LEU A 225 -27.69 18.25 3.16
C LEU A 225 -27.06 18.95 4.37
N SER A 226 -27.78 18.93 5.50
CA SER A 226 -27.37 19.52 6.77
C SER A 226 -26.91 18.43 7.77
N ILE A 227 -26.07 18.82 8.71
CA ILE A 227 -25.61 17.93 9.79
C ILE A 227 -26.65 17.94 10.90
N GLN A 228 -27.00 16.74 11.36
CA GLN A 228 -27.80 16.56 12.57
C GLN A 228 -26.89 16.54 13.79
N ASP A 229 -27.00 17.57 14.64
CA ASP A 229 -26.29 17.69 15.92
C ASP A 229 -27.13 18.45 16.95
N GLU A 230 -26.54 18.78 18.10
CA GLU A 230 -27.23 19.50 19.20
C GLU A 230 -27.71 20.91 18.77
N ASN A 231 -27.02 21.56 17.83
CA ASN A 231 -27.37 22.88 17.31
C ASN A 231 -28.39 22.80 16.16
N ASN A 232 -28.54 21.63 15.53
CA ASN A 232 -29.47 21.37 14.44
C ASN A 232 -30.09 19.98 14.61
N PRO A 233 -31.03 19.79 15.54
CA PRO A 233 -31.64 18.50 15.82
C PRO A 233 -32.40 17.88 14.62
N ASP A 234 -32.95 18.74 13.76
CA ASP A 234 -33.70 18.37 12.55
C ASP A 234 -32.82 18.21 11.31
N GLY A 235 -31.48 18.22 11.48
CA GLY A 235 -30.55 18.03 10.38
C GLY A 235 -30.66 16.65 9.73
N ASP A 236 -30.22 16.54 8.49
CA ASP A 236 -30.43 15.35 7.65
C ASP A 236 -29.50 14.19 8.00
N ILE A 237 -28.23 14.48 8.34
CA ILE A 237 -27.20 13.45 8.46
C ILE A 237 -26.47 13.51 9.81
N LYS A 238 -26.57 12.44 10.58
CA LYS A 238 -25.84 12.26 11.85
C LYS A 238 -24.41 11.74 11.60
N ILE A 239 -23.44 12.27 12.36
CA ILE A 239 -22.07 11.75 12.40
C ILE A 239 -21.93 10.87 13.65
N LEU A 240 -21.62 9.58 13.45
CA LEU A 240 -21.47 8.60 14.53
C LEU A 240 -19.99 8.29 14.75
N ILE A 241 -19.48 8.51 15.98
CA ILE A 241 -18.12 8.13 16.37
C ILE A 241 -18.12 6.66 16.81
N THR A 242 -17.29 5.83 16.14
CA THR A 242 -17.26 4.36 16.32
C THR A 242 -16.09 3.85 17.15
N GLY A 243 -15.12 4.71 17.50
CA GLY A 243 -13.84 4.32 18.08
C GLY A 243 -12.79 3.98 17.02
N LEU A 244 -11.50 4.14 17.39
CA LEU A 244 -10.37 3.76 16.55
C LEU A 244 -10.37 2.24 16.34
N ARG A 245 -10.00 1.81 15.14
CA ARG A 245 -9.85 0.39 14.81
C ARG A 245 -8.49 -0.13 15.30
N PRO A 246 -8.33 -1.45 15.51
CA PRO A 246 -7.03 -2.03 15.80
C PRO A 246 -5.98 -1.60 14.76
N GLY A 247 -4.84 -1.11 15.24
CA GLY A 247 -3.75 -0.63 14.39
C GLY A 247 -3.98 0.70 13.66
N GLU A 248 -5.11 1.39 13.88
CA GLU A 248 -5.36 2.71 13.29
C GLU A 248 -4.68 3.81 14.11
N LYS A 249 -3.86 4.64 13.43
CA LYS A 249 -3.22 5.83 14.03
C LYS A 249 -4.18 7.02 14.04
N LEU A 250 -4.11 7.84 15.09
CA LEU A 250 -4.80 9.12 15.14
C LEU A 250 -4.21 10.11 14.12
N TYR A 251 -2.88 10.14 14.03
CA TYR A 251 -2.08 10.95 13.12
C TYR A 251 -1.12 10.05 12.36
N GLU A 252 -0.98 10.24 11.04
CA GLU A 252 0.00 9.50 10.22
C GLU A 252 1.33 10.26 10.14
N GLU A 253 2.42 9.51 10.08
CA GLU A 253 3.78 10.03 9.96
C GLU A 253 4.30 9.77 8.54
N LEU A 254 4.99 10.74 7.95
CA LEU A 254 5.54 10.58 6.59
C LEU A 254 7.01 10.09 6.60
N LEU A 255 7.71 10.21 7.73
CA LEU A 255 9.16 10.01 7.86
C LEU A 255 9.54 9.13 9.05
N LEU A 256 10.61 8.32 8.90
CA LEU A 256 11.29 7.62 10.00
C LEU A 256 12.35 8.49 10.70
N GLY A 257 12.95 9.45 10.00
CA GLY A 257 14.01 10.34 10.48
C GLY A 257 13.66 11.82 10.27
N ASP A 258 14.44 12.69 10.89
CA ASP A 258 14.12 14.13 10.97
C ASP A 258 14.64 14.95 9.76
N ASN A 259 15.32 14.34 8.78
CA ASN A 259 16.03 15.10 7.75
C ASN A 259 15.96 14.46 6.34
N PRO A 260 14.79 14.55 5.64
CA PRO A 260 14.70 14.09 4.27
C PRO A 260 15.52 15.00 3.35
N GLN A 261 16.30 14.40 2.46
CA GLN A 261 17.09 15.14 1.49
C GLN A 261 16.20 15.71 0.38
N PRO A 262 16.39 16.95 -0.05
CA PRO A 262 15.68 17.50 -1.20
C PRO A 262 16.10 16.77 -2.48
N THR A 263 15.20 16.77 -3.46
CA THR A 263 15.49 16.31 -4.83
C THR A 263 15.40 17.47 -5.81
N LYS A 264 15.59 17.19 -7.10
CA LYS A 264 15.37 18.18 -8.18
C LYS A 264 13.88 18.60 -8.28
N HIS A 265 12.97 17.83 -7.70
CA HIS A 265 11.54 18.13 -7.71
C HIS A 265 11.08 18.58 -6.32
N THR A 266 10.49 19.78 -6.22
CA THR A 266 10.12 20.41 -4.94
C THR A 266 9.15 19.58 -4.07
N LYS A 267 8.27 18.79 -4.69
CA LYS A 267 7.31 17.90 -4.02
C LYS A 267 7.83 16.49 -3.76
N ILE A 268 9.09 16.17 -4.06
CA ILE A 268 9.66 14.84 -3.85
C ILE A 268 10.91 14.98 -3.01
N LYS A 269 10.96 14.28 -1.88
CA LYS A 269 12.11 14.21 -1.00
C LYS A 269 12.66 12.79 -0.98
N ARG A 270 13.95 12.62 -0.66
CA ARG A 270 14.62 11.32 -0.53
C ARG A 270 14.84 11.03 0.96
N ALA A 271 14.45 9.86 1.42
CA ALA A 271 14.73 9.37 2.76
C ALA A 271 15.93 8.43 2.75
N GLN A 272 16.70 8.44 3.84
CA GLN A 272 17.76 7.46 4.10
C GLN A 272 17.34 6.63 5.31
N ASP A 273 16.74 5.48 5.05
CA ASP A 273 16.28 4.58 6.09
C ASP A 273 17.32 3.47 6.34
N PRO A 274 17.55 3.07 7.59
CA PRO A 274 18.33 1.88 7.89
C PRO A 274 17.65 0.63 7.33
N PHE A 275 18.47 -0.34 6.89
CA PHE A 275 17.99 -1.62 6.40
C PHE A 275 18.85 -2.77 6.94
N ILE A 276 18.37 -4.00 6.78
CA ILE A 276 19.03 -5.23 7.20
C ILE A 276 19.78 -5.80 5.99
N PRO A 277 21.08 -6.15 6.11
CA PRO A 277 21.82 -6.78 5.02
C PRO A 277 21.18 -8.08 4.54
N TRP A 278 21.28 -8.40 3.23
CA TRP A 278 20.60 -9.53 2.63
C TRP A 278 20.90 -10.87 3.31
N HIS A 279 22.17 -11.15 3.60
CA HIS A 279 22.59 -12.39 4.26
C HIS A 279 21.91 -12.64 5.64
N GLN A 280 21.51 -11.57 6.34
CA GLN A 280 20.75 -11.67 7.59
C GLN A 280 19.25 -11.75 7.31
N LEU A 281 18.75 -10.93 6.38
CA LEU A 281 17.34 -10.88 6.06
C LEU A 281 16.83 -12.14 5.38
N GLU A 282 17.62 -12.74 4.48
CA GLU A 282 17.23 -13.93 3.72
C GLU A 282 16.88 -15.12 4.61
N SER A 283 17.68 -15.40 5.64
CA SER A 283 17.42 -16.50 6.58
C SER A 283 16.09 -16.29 7.32
N GLU A 284 15.84 -15.05 7.76
CA GLU A 284 14.59 -14.70 8.44
C GLU A 284 13.38 -14.76 7.49
N LEU A 285 13.53 -14.35 6.24
CA LEU A 285 12.49 -14.46 5.22
C LEU A 285 12.17 -15.92 4.88
N ASN A 286 13.18 -16.78 4.78
CA ASN A 286 12.97 -18.21 4.56
C ASN A 286 12.20 -18.84 5.72
N TYR A 287 12.54 -18.48 6.96
CA TYR A 287 11.80 -18.94 8.14
C TYR A 287 10.36 -18.36 8.15
N LEU A 288 10.20 -17.07 7.87
CA LEU A 288 8.89 -16.43 7.75
C LEU A 288 8.01 -17.10 6.68
N LYS A 289 8.60 -17.49 5.54
CA LYS A 289 7.90 -18.21 4.47
C LYS A 289 7.32 -19.54 4.95
N VAL A 290 8.09 -20.30 5.73
CA VAL A 290 7.63 -21.55 6.36
C VAL A 290 6.48 -21.27 7.32
N LEU A 291 6.61 -20.29 8.21
CA LEU A 291 5.57 -19.94 9.18
C LEU A 291 4.26 -19.49 8.48
N VAL A 292 4.36 -18.69 7.44
CA VAL A 292 3.22 -18.25 6.63
C VAL A 292 2.53 -19.43 5.95
N HIS A 293 3.31 -20.37 5.40
CA HIS A 293 2.75 -21.58 4.80
C HIS A 293 2.05 -22.46 5.84
N GLN A 294 2.62 -22.58 7.04
CA GLN A 294 2.05 -23.33 8.16
C GLN A 294 0.91 -22.59 8.88
N LYS A 295 0.57 -21.36 8.46
CA LYS A 295 -0.45 -20.50 9.10
C LYS A 295 -0.18 -20.21 10.58
N LYS A 296 1.08 -20.07 10.96
CA LYS A 296 1.54 -19.79 12.32
C LYS A 296 1.46 -18.27 12.62
N THR A 297 0.23 -17.75 12.73
CA THR A 297 -0.04 -16.31 12.82
C THR A 297 0.72 -15.60 13.93
N LYS A 298 0.80 -16.20 15.13
CA LYS A 298 1.49 -15.58 16.28
C LYS A 298 3.00 -15.46 16.02
N GLU A 299 3.61 -16.52 15.51
CA GLU A 299 5.03 -16.56 15.17
C GLU A 299 5.36 -15.61 14.00
N VAL A 300 4.47 -15.49 13.01
CA VAL A 300 4.58 -14.51 11.92
C VAL A 300 4.62 -13.08 12.49
N LEU A 301 3.73 -12.73 13.41
CA LEU A 301 3.74 -11.43 14.08
C LEU A 301 5.04 -11.17 14.87
N ASN A 302 5.58 -12.17 15.55
CA ASN A 302 6.85 -12.06 16.27
C ASN A 302 8.03 -11.77 15.32
N ILE A 303 8.08 -12.44 14.18
CA ILE A 303 9.12 -12.18 13.15
C ILE A 303 8.96 -10.78 12.56
N LEU A 304 7.73 -10.34 12.28
CA LEU A 304 7.50 -8.96 11.82
C LEU A 304 7.98 -7.93 12.85
N GLN A 305 7.70 -8.15 14.13
CA GLN A 305 8.16 -7.27 15.20
C GLN A 305 9.69 -7.24 15.31
N LYS A 306 10.36 -8.36 15.09
CA LYS A 306 11.82 -8.47 15.07
C LYS A 306 12.44 -7.71 13.89
N LEU A 307 11.88 -7.86 12.69
CA LEU A 307 12.49 -7.33 11.44
C LEU A 307 12.11 -5.88 11.19
N VAL A 308 10.92 -5.45 11.58
CA VAL A 308 10.40 -4.12 11.27
C VAL A 308 10.54 -3.22 12.48
N THR A 309 11.62 -2.45 12.52
CA THR A 309 11.91 -1.52 13.62
C THR A 309 10.73 -0.56 13.83
N GLY A 310 10.28 -0.46 15.08
CA GLY A 310 9.17 0.41 15.47
C GLY A 310 7.78 -0.20 15.24
N TYR A 311 7.68 -1.41 14.69
CA TYR A 311 6.41 -2.11 14.63
C TYR A 311 6.00 -2.59 16.03
N LYS A 312 4.82 -2.15 16.43
CA LYS A 312 4.19 -2.57 17.68
C LYS A 312 2.82 -3.17 17.34
N PRO A 313 2.69 -4.51 17.33
CA PRO A 313 1.40 -5.15 17.11
C PRO A 313 0.43 -4.77 18.22
N THR A 314 -0.86 -4.81 17.92
CA THR A 314 -1.91 -4.72 18.96
C THR A 314 -1.85 -5.95 19.84
N ASP A 315 -2.16 -5.80 21.13
CA ASP A 315 -2.12 -6.89 22.14
C ASP A 315 -3.04 -8.06 21.76
N LYS A 316 -4.11 -7.78 21.01
CA LYS A 316 -5.09 -8.78 20.58
C LYS A 316 -4.94 -9.12 19.11
N ILE A 317 -4.65 -10.39 18.83
CA ILE A 317 -4.69 -10.92 17.45
C ILE A 317 -6.15 -10.99 17.00
N VAL A 318 -6.47 -10.33 15.87
CA VAL A 318 -7.82 -10.26 15.29
C VAL A 318 -7.95 -11.09 14.01
N ASP A 319 -6.92 -11.90 13.66
CA ASP A 319 -6.97 -12.83 12.53
C ASP A 319 -8.12 -13.82 12.75
N GLN A 320 -9.01 -13.91 11.76
CA GLN A 320 -10.27 -14.64 11.89
C GLN A 320 -10.06 -16.15 12.08
N VAL A 321 -9.16 -16.73 11.28
CA VAL A 321 -8.89 -18.17 11.33
C VAL A 321 -8.18 -18.52 12.62
N PHE A 322 -7.16 -17.75 13.00
CA PHE A 322 -6.45 -17.94 14.26
C PHE A 322 -7.41 -17.86 15.46
N THR A 323 -8.23 -16.82 15.53
CA THR A 323 -9.19 -16.62 16.62
C THR A 323 -10.16 -17.78 16.73
N GLN A 324 -10.67 -18.28 15.61
CA GLN A 324 -11.57 -19.43 15.59
C GLN A 324 -10.87 -20.72 16.03
N GLN A 325 -9.64 -20.95 15.63
CA GLN A 325 -8.85 -22.13 16.06
C GLN A 325 -8.55 -22.10 17.57
N VAL A 326 -8.26 -20.92 18.13
CA VAL A 326 -8.11 -20.76 19.59
C VAL A 326 -9.41 -21.07 20.32
N ASN A 327 -10.55 -20.59 19.82
CA ASN A 327 -11.87 -20.81 20.42
C ASN A 327 -12.27 -22.30 20.39
N LEU A 328 -11.85 -23.02 19.34
CA LEU A 328 -12.05 -24.47 19.22
C LEU A 328 -11.05 -25.30 20.02
N GLY A 329 -10.08 -24.67 20.71
CA GLY A 329 -9.04 -25.38 21.46
C GLY A 329 -7.96 -26.05 20.63
N ASN A 330 -7.92 -25.79 19.30
CA ASN A 330 -6.95 -26.41 18.40
C ASN A 330 -5.54 -25.82 18.53
N ILE A 331 -5.42 -24.60 19.05
CA ILE A 331 -4.14 -23.92 19.33
C ILE A 331 -4.24 -23.15 20.67
N LYS A 332 -3.09 -22.97 21.35
CA LYS A 332 -3.01 -22.15 22.58
C LYS A 332 -2.96 -20.66 22.24
N LYS A 333 -3.56 -19.84 23.11
CA LYS A 333 -3.56 -18.36 23.01
C LYS A 333 -2.15 -17.77 22.94
#